data_9600dcda7184cbd8b55f0010ebd8e228
#
_entry.id   9600dcda7184cbd8b55f0010ebd8e228
#
_cell.length_a   1.000
_cell.length_b   1.000
_cell.length_c   1.000
_cell.angle_alpha   90.00
_cell.angle_beta   90.00
_cell.angle_gamma   90.00
#
_symmetry.space_group_name_H-M   'P 1'
#
loop_
_entity.id
_entity.type
_entity.pdbx_description
1 polymer ?
#
loop_
_entity_poly.entity_id
_entity_poly.type
_entity_poly.pdbx_seq_one_letter_code
_entity_poly.pdbx_strand_id
1 'polypeptide(L)'
;MVALQSVEEITMLTSSTVRFLVFSLLALLFAGRADTYGQQDPAMGEVGFSADNQAERDSGVWIDGKYAGYVKELKDNRKVKLPPGEHEISVRQAGYKDFTKKLVVEPGQIQIVAVVMEEDTKAIYPGADAAELRLDIRPKRAAVFVDNGYLGHGSDFGGRFHSMLVSPGKHQLKITLDGYRTYESEINVLANQKSRMRIVLEKSDSGADHTNR
;
A
#
# COMPACT_ATOMS: atom_id res chain seq x y z
N MET A 1 1.71 72.88 -59.43
CA MET A 1 1.56 71.43 -59.67
C MET A 1 2.80 70.72 -59.15
N VAL A 2 3.20 70.99 -57.88
CA VAL A 2 4.42 70.44 -57.21
C VAL A 2 4.18 70.10 -55.77
N ALA A 3 2.95 70.25 -55.24
CA ALA A 3 2.65 70.06 -53.78
C ALA A 3 1.91 68.78 -53.47
N LEU A 4 1.69 67.89 -54.43
CA LEU A 4 0.91 66.67 -54.19
C LEU A 4 1.73 65.35 -54.19
N GLN A 5 3.03 65.42 -54.49
CA GLN A 5 3.90 64.23 -54.52
C GLN A 5 4.66 63.94 -53.22
N SER A 6 4.67 64.87 -52.28
CA SER A 6 5.44 64.73 -51.04
C SER A 6 4.65 64.09 -49.85
N VAL A 7 3.33 63.78 -50.01
CA VAL A 7 2.52 63.25 -48.95
C VAL A 7 2.39 61.71 -49.03
N GLU A 8 2.56 61.10 -50.20
CA GLU A 8 2.48 59.66 -50.37
C GLU A 8 3.72 58.88 -49.93
N GLU A 9 4.91 59.47 -49.98
CA GLU A 9 6.12 58.76 -49.51
C GLU A 9 6.27 58.66 -47.98
N ILE A 10 5.65 59.56 -47.20
CA ILE A 10 5.77 59.59 -45.78
C ILE A 10 4.78 58.49 -45.14
N THR A 11 3.75 58.15 -45.88
CA THR A 11 2.77 57.19 -45.37
C THR A 11 3.19 55.72 -45.50
N MET A 12 4.16 55.44 -46.37
CA MET A 12 4.63 54.05 -46.59
C MET A 12 5.76 53.63 -45.65
N LEU A 13 6.53 54.58 -45.07
CA LEU A 13 7.65 54.22 -44.17
C LEU A 13 7.23 54.02 -42.70
N THR A 14 6.07 54.52 -42.30
CA THR A 14 5.62 54.39 -40.90
C THR A 14 4.82 53.12 -40.62
N SER A 15 4.32 52.46 -41.67
CA SER A 15 3.43 51.31 -41.50
C SER A 15 4.17 50.01 -41.17
N SER A 16 5.42 49.85 -41.62
CA SER A 16 6.15 48.59 -41.41
C SER A 16 6.80 48.51 -40.03
N THR A 17 7.42 49.61 -39.57
CA THR A 17 8.07 49.63 -38.23
C THR A 17 7.09 49.64 -37.08
N VAL A 18 5.95 50.34 -37.25
CA VAL A 18 4.89 50.33 -36.21
C VAL A 18 4.20 48.96 -36.12
N ARG A 19 4.00 48.26 -37.23
CA ARG A 19 3.48 46.89 -37.20
C ARG A 19 4.41 45.88 -36.54
N PHE A 20 5.71 45.97 -36.74
CA PHE A 20 6.67 45.10 -36.06
C PHE A 20 6.78 45.40 -34.55
N LEU A 21 6.71 46.66 -34.13
CA LEU A 21 6.74 47.04 -32.72
C LEU A 21 5.45 46.62 -31.99
N VAL A 22 4.28 46.71 -32.61
CA VAL A 22 3.00 46.27 -32.00
C VAL A 22 2.95 44.75 -31.91
N PHE A 23 3.44 44.00 -32.91
CA PHE A 23 3.50 42.52 -32.82
C PHE A 23 4.54 42.04 -31.81
N SER A 24 5.68 42.74 -31.66
CA SER A 24 6.73 42.43 -30.68
C SER A 24 6.24 42.71 -29.23
N LEU A 25 5.48 43.81 -29.04
CA LEU A 25 4.93 44.17 -27.72
C LEU A 25 3.77 43.25 -27.32
N LEU A 26 2.95 42.78 -28.27
CA LEU A 26 1.88 41.84 -28.03
C LEU A 26 2.40 40.42 -27.70
N ALA A 27 3.53 40.01 -28.30
CA ALA A 27 4.20 38.75 -28.00
C ALA A 27 4.84 38.73 -26.60
N LEU A 28 5.30 39.87 -26.07
CA LEU A 28 5.82 39.98 -24.70
C LEU A 28 4.73 39.94 -23.64
N LEU A 29 3.50 40.31 -23.97
CA LEU A 29 2.36 40.25 -23.01
C LEU A 29 1.76 38.84 -22.88
N PHE A 30 2.04 37.93 -23.82
CA PHE A 30 1.64 36.53 -23.77
C PHE A 30 2.68 35.58 -23.16
N ALA A 31 3.94 36.04 -22.98
CA ALA A 31 5.00 35.22 -22.38
C ALA A 31 5.02 35.19 -20.84
N GLY A 32 4.04 35.77 -20.17
CA GLY A 32 4.05 36.00 -18.73
C GLY A 32 3.02 35.25 -17.92
N ARG A 33 2.35 34.23 -18.49
CA ARG A 33 1.49 33.33 -17.72
C ARG A 33 1.78 31.89 -18.10
N ALA A 34 2.95 31.42 -17.72
CA ALA A 34 3.06 30.04 -17.32
C ALA A 34 2.27 29.95 -16.00
N ASP A 35 0.96 29.70 -16.08
CA ASP A 35 0.22 29.14 -14.97
C ASP A 35 0.99 27.88 -14.58
N THR A 36 1.81 27.98 -13.55
CA THR A 36 2.23 26.80 -12.78
C THR A 36 0.93 26.24 -12.25
N TYR A 37 0.32 25.34 -13.02
CA TYR A 37 -0.63 24.36 -12.48
C TYR A 37 0.17 23.64 -11.41
N GLY A 38 0.02 24.09 -10.16
CA GLY A 38 0.50 23.36 -9.02
C GLY A 38 -0.05 21.96 -9.22
N GLN A 39 0.83 21.00 -9.39
CA GLN A 39 0.51 19.58 -9.39
C GLN A 39 -0.10 19.32 -8.03
N GLN A 40 -1.42 19.51 -7.91
CA GLN A 40 -2.16 19.08 -6.73
C GLN A 40 -2.04 17.57 -6.75
N ASP A 41 -1.33 17.02 -5.78
CA ASP A 41 -1.33 15.58 -5.57
C ASP A 41 -2.79 15.13 -5.53
N PRO A 42 -3.18 14.16 -6.36
CA PRO A 42 -4.57 13.72 -6.41
C PRO A 42 -5.02 13.32 -5.01
N ALA A 43 -6.19 13.81 -4.60
CA ALA A 43 -6.74 13.49 -3.29
C ALA A 43 -6.78 11.95 -3.13
N MET A 44 -6.16 11.43 -2.07
CA MET A 44 -6.15 9.99 -1.78
C MET A 44 -7.58 9.52 -1.54
N GLY A 45 -7.93 8.33 -2.04
CA GLY A 45 -9.13 7.64 -1.64
C GLY A 45 -8.90 6.81 -0.37
N GLU A 46 -9.97 6.37 0.26
CA GLU A 46 -9.91 5.55 1.47
C GLU A 46 -10.61 4.20 1.25
N VAL A 47 -9.94 3.12 1.63
CA VAL A 47 -10.48 1.76 1.56
C VAL A 47 -10.60 1.18 2.97
N GLY A 48 -11.82 0.80 3.34
CA GLY A 48 -12.12 0.09 4.57
C GLY A 48 -12.62 -1.32 4.28
N PHE A 49 -12.77 -2.11 5.32
CA PHE A 49 -13.18 -3.52 5.22
C PHE A 49 -14.35 -3.79 6.15
N SER A 50 -15.24 -4.70 5.74
CA SER A 50 -16.28 -5.26 6.60
C SER A 50 -16.20 -6.78 6.60
N ALA A 51 -16.61 -7.39 7.70
CA ALA A 51 -16.59 -8.83 7.92
C ALA A 51 -17.72 -9.24 8.87
N ASP A 52 -18.37 -10.35 8.59
CA ASP A 52 -19.52 -10.83 9.32
C ASP A 52 -19.14 -11.82 10.44
N ASN A 53 -18.11 -12.64 10.22
CA ASN A 53 -17.69 -13.67 11.17
C ASN A 53 -16.26 -13.44 11.71
N GLN A 54 -15.86 -14.28 12.68
CA GLN A 54 -14.55 -14.13 13.32
C GLN A 54 -13.38 -14.45 12.39
N ALA A 55 -13.50 -15.47 11.55
CA ALA A 55 -12.44 -15.84 10.60
C ALA A 55 -12.14 -14.69 9.64
N GLU A 56 -13.17 -14.07 9.09
CA GLU A 56 -13.03 -12.90 8.24
C GLU A 56 -12.40 -11.71 8.97
N ARG A 57 -12.78 -11.47 10.23
CA ARG A 57 -12.21 -10.37 11.04
C ARG A 57 -10.74 -10.55 11.33
N ASP A 58 -10.29 -11.77 11.52
CA ASP A 58 -8.90 -12.10 11.86
C ASP A 58 -8.03 -12.33 10.60
N SER A 59 -8.64 -12.30 9.39
CA SER A 59 -7.94 -12.47 8.13
C SER A 59 -6.97 -11.33 7.86
N GLY A 60 -5.79 -11.67 7.34
CA GLY A 60 -4.80 -10.70 6.88
C GLY A 60 -5.19 -10.07 5.55
N VAL A 61 -4.84 -8.80 5.36
CA VAL A 61 -5.14 -8.00 4.18
C VAL A 61 -3.84 -7.59 3.50
N TRP A 62 -3.76 -7.80 2.21
CA TRP A 62 -2.71 -7.30 1.32
C TRP A 62 -3.31 -6.35 0.29
N ILE A 63 -2.60 -5.29 0.00
CA ILE A 63 -2.93 -4.34 -1.04
C ILE A 63 -1.70 -4.22 -1.93
N ASP A 64 -1.86 -4.50 -3.23
CA ASP A 64 -0.78 -4.53 -4.21
C ASP A 64 0.41 -5.39 -3.74
N GLY A 65 0.10 -6.54 -3.14
CA GLY A 65 1.07 -7.50 -2.62
C GLY A 65 1.73 -7.11 -1.29
N LYS A 66 1.45 -5.93 -0.72
CA LYS A 66 2.00 -5.48 0.56
C LYS A 66 1.01 -5.74 1.70
N TYR A 67 1.49 -6.28 2.81
CA TYR A 67 0.67 -6.51 3.99
C TYR A 67 0.26 -5.19 4.64
N ALA A 68 -1.04 -4.92 4.68
CA ALA A 68 -1.62 -3.70 5.25
C ALA A 68 -2.06 -3.85 6.72
N GLY A 69 -2.35 -5.07 7.15
CA GLY A 69 -2.90 -5.37 8.47
C GLY A 69 -3.91 -6.50 8.40
N TYR A 70 -4.85 -6.55 9.30
CA TYR A 70 -5.96 -7.51 9.29
C TYR A 70 -7.31 -6.80 9.30
N VAL A 71 -8.36 -7.48 8.82
CA VAL A 71 -9.67 -6.87 8.55
C VAL A 71 -10.21 -6.09 9.74
N LYS A 72 -10.19 -6.67 10.96
CA LYS A 72 -10.65 -6.00 12.18
C LYS A 72 -9.87 -4.73 12.50
N GLU A 73 -8.58 -4.68 12.17
CA GLU A 73 -7.77 -3.47 12.38
C GLU A 73 -8.11 -2.37 11.37
N LEU A 74 -8.42 -2.76 10.13
CA LEU A 74 -8.68 -1.85 9.01
C LEU A 74 -10.17 -1.47 8.88
N LYS A 75 -10.97 -1.79 9.90
CA LYS A 75 -12.38 -1.42 10.00
C LYS A 75 -12.53 0.00 10.56
N ASP A 76 -13.64 0.65 10.22
CA ASP A 76 -14.07 1.94 10.75
C ASP A 76 -13.07 3.10 10.55
N ASN A 77 -12.36 3.52 11.58
CA ASN A 77 -11.49 4.70 11.56
C ASN A 77 -10.06 4.44 11.06
N ARG A 78 -9.72 3.20 10.73
CA ARG A 78 -8.39 2.80 10.25
C ARG A 78 -8.40 2.37 8.79
N LYS A 79 -9.15 3.08 7.97
CA LYS A 79 -9.14 2.87 6.52
C LYS A 79 -7.76 3.11 5.95
N VAL A 80 -7.43 2.38 4.89
CA VAL A 80 -6.17 2.54 4.17
C VAL A 80 -6.33 3.66 3.15
N LYS A 81 -5.41 4.62 3.16
CA LYS A 81 -5.34 5.66 2.13
C LYS A 81 -4.56 5.14 0.94
N LEU A 82 -5.16 5.21 -0.23
CA LEU A 82 -4.56 4.75 -1.48
C LEU A 82 -4.62 5.88 -2.53
N PRO A 83 -3.61 5.95 -3.41
CA PRO A 83 -3.69 6.83 -4.57
C PRO A 83 -4.88 6.42 -5.45
N PRO A 84 -5.43 7.34 -6.24
CA PRO A 84 -6.43 6.98 -7.25
C PRO A 84 -5.84 6.01 -8.28
N GLY A 85 -6.64 5.02 -8.68
CA GLY A 85 -6.24 4.01 -9.66
C GLY A 85 -6.71 2.61 -9.30
N GLU A 86 -6.28 1.62 -10.10
CA GLU A 86 -6.59 0.20 -9.88
C GLU A 86 -5.65 -0.37 -8.81
N HIS A 87 -6.23 -1.05 -7.83
CA HIS A 87 -5.52 -1.75 -6.75
C HIS A 87 -6.02 -3.18 -6.64
N GLU A 88 -5.12 -4.11 -6.32
CA GLU A 88 -5.46 -5.49 -6.02
C GLU A 88 -5.49 -5.71 -4.50
N ILE A 89 -6.64 -6.15 -4.02
CA ILE A 89 -6.87 -6.52 -2.63
C ILE A 89 -6.85 -8.03 -2.53
N SER A 90 -5.98 -8.59 -1.67
CA SER A 90 -5.98 -10.00 -1.31
C SER A 90 -6.23 -10.15 0.18
N VAL A 91 -7.12 -11.05 0.57
CA VAL A 91 -7.38 -11.38 1.97
C VAL A 91 -7.11 -12.86 2.19
N ARG A 92 -6.35 -13.18 3.24
CA ARG A 92 -5.87 -14.53 3.52
C ARG A 92 -6.12 -14.93 4.95
N GLN A 93 -6.51 -16.19 5.14
CA GLN A 93 -6.70 -16.81 6.45
C GLN A 93 -6.34 -18.30 6.36
N ALA A 94 -5.64 -18.81 7.36
CA ALA A 94 -5.34 -20.25 7.45
C ALA A 94 -6.62 -21.08 7.41
N GLY A 95 -6.65 -22.10 6.56
CA GLY A 95 -7.82 -22.96 6.37
C GLY A 95 -8.90 -22.42 5.44
N TYR A 96 -8.68 -21.27 4.82
CA TYR A 96 -9.60 -20.64 3.88
C TYR A 96 -8.92 -20.39 2.53
N LYS A 97 -9.71 -20.31 1.48
CA LYS A 97 -9.26 -19.89 0.16
C LYS A 97 -8.94 -18.40 0.17
N ASP A 98 -7.94 -17.98 -0.58
CA ASP A 98 -7.61 -16.57 -0.76
C ASP A 98 -8.80 -15.83 -1.41
N PHE A 99 -9.23 -14.74 -0.79
CA PHE A 99 -10.18 -13.80 -1.38
C PHE A 99 -9.37 -12.73 -2.14
N THR A 100 -9.67 -12.53 -3.42
CA THR A 100 -8.99 -11.51 -4.23
C THR A 100 -10.02 -10.62 -4.94
N LYS A 101 -9.80 -9.31 -4.90
CA LYS A 101 -10.66 -8.31 -5.54
C LYS A 101 -9.84 -7.17 -6.13
N LYS A 102 -10.10 -6.85 -7.40
CA LYS A 102 -9.63 -5.62 -8.02
C LYS A 102 -10.59 -4.49 -7.71
N LEU A 103 -10.05 -3.34 -7.34
CA LEU A 103 -10.79 -2.15 -6.91
C LEU A 103 -10.22 -0.92 -7.59
N VAL A 104 -11.07 -0.10 -8.19
CA VAL A 104 -10.67 1.22 -8.69
C VAL A 104 -10.94 2.23 -7.58
N VAL A 105 -9.88 2.84 -7.08
CA VAL A 105 -9.95 3.88 -6.04
C VAL A 105 -10.14 5.23 -6.70
N GLU A 106 -11.19 5.96 -6.32
CA GLU A 106 -11.46 7.30 -6.81
C GLU A 106 -10.97 8.36 -5.82
N PRO A 107 -10.55 9.55 -6.32
CA PRO A 107 -10.06 10.62 -5.47
C PRO A 107 -11.07 11.04 -4.41
N GLY A 108 -10.65 11.08 -3.13
CA GLY A 108 -11.47 11.56 -2.01
C GLY A 108 -12.66 10.68 -1.63
N GLN A 109 -12.87 9.54 -2.28
CA GLN A 109 -13.97 8.64 -1.97
C GLN A 109 -13.59 7.59 -0.93
N ILE A 110 -14.59 7.14 -0.17
CA ILE A 110 -14.50 6.04 0.78
C ILE A 110 -15.18 4.82 0.18
N GLN A 111 -14.46 3.71 0.09
CA GLN A 111 -14.99 2.44 -0.39
C GLN A 111 -14.86 1.37 0.68
N ILE A 112 -15.88 0.52 0.84
CA ILE A 112 -15.88 -0.59 1.78
C ILE A 112 -15.86 -1.91 1.01
N VAL A 113 -14.87 -2.73 1.29
CA VAL A 113 -14.73 -4.09 0.76
C VAL A 113 -15.37 -5.05 1.77
N ALA A 114 -16.49 -5.67 1.39
CA ALA A 114 -17.04 -6.78 2.15
C ALA A 114 -16.18 -8.02 1.88
N VAL A 115 -15.61 -8.57 2.94
CA VAL A 115 -14.79 -9.78 2.91
C VAL A 115 -15.70 -10.98 3.12
N VAL A 116 -15.59 -11.96 2.23
CA VAL A 116 -16.30 -13.25 2.35
C VAL A 116 -15.26 -14.35 2.17
N MET A 117 -14.98 -15.12 3.21
CA MET A 117 -13.99 -16.19 3.18
C MET A 117 -14.68 -17.55 3.02
N GLU A 118 -14.22 -18.34 2.06
CA GLU A 118 -14.65 -19.71 1.84
C GLU A 118 -13.67 -20.70 2.47
N GLU A 119 -14.15 -21.68 3.21
CA GLU A 119 -13.30 -22.74 3.77
C GLU A 119 -12.58 -23.51 2.65
N ASP A 120 -11.28 -23.72 2.81
CA ASP A 120 -10.52 -24.59 1.94
C ASP A 120 -10.59 -26.04 2.43
N THR A 121 -11.45 -26.83 1.81
CA THR A 121 -11.60 -28.25 2.12
C THR A 121 -10.35 -29.11 1.86
N LYS A 122 -9.34 -28.51 1.20
CA LYS A 122 -8.02 -29.16 0.95
C LYS A 122 -6.94 -28.66 1.91
N ALA A 123 -7.27 -27.77 2.84
CA ALA A 123 -6.32 -27.27 3.82
C ALA A 123 -5.72 -28.43 4.63
N ILE A 124 -4.40 -28.47 4.71
CA ILE A 124 -3.67 -29.47 5.49
C ILE A 124 -3.42 -28.88 6.88
N TYR A 125 -3.92 -29.57 7.90
CA TYR A 125 -3.70 -29.22 9.29
C TYR A 125 -2.63 -30.12 9.92
N PRO A 126 -1.83 -29.63 10.86
CA PRO A 126 -0.88 -30.43 11.61
C PRO A 126 -1.56 -31.61 12.31
N GLY A 127 -0.90 -32.78 12.31
CA GLY A 127 -1.43 -34.01 12.92
C GLY A 127 -1.43 -33.98 14.45
N ALA A 128 -1.79 -35.13 15.06
CA ALA A 128 -1.83 -35.29 16.51
C ALA A 128 -0.47 -35.20 17.20
N ASP A 129 0.62 -35.33 16.43
CA ASP A 129 2.02 -35.20 16.86
C ASP A 129 2.59 -33.79 16.68
N ALA A 130 1.73 -32.80 16.35
CA ALA A 130 2.14 -31.43 16.12
C ALA A 130 2.91 -30.84 17.33
N ALA A 131 3.88 -30.02 17.02
CA ALA A 131 4.58 -29.18 18.00
C ALA A 131 3.73 -27.95 18.31
N GLU A 132 3.81 -27.48 19.57
CA GLU A 132 3.21 -26.23 20.03
C GLU A 132 4.28 -25.14 20.11
N LEU A 133 4.22 -24.14 19.23
CA LEU A 133 5.07 -22.95 19.28
C LEU A 133 4.31 -21.75 19.83
N ARG A 134 4.86 -21.12 20.88
CA ARG A 134 4.38 -19.82 21.37
C ARG A 134 5.31 -18.73 20.88
N LEU A 135 4.75 -17.77 20.14
CA LEU A 135 5.52 -16.67 19.56
C LEU A 135 5.16 -15.34 20.24
N ASP A 136 6.10 -14.76 20.99
CA ASP A 136 5.97 -13.39 21.53
C ASP A 136 6.58 -12.43 20.52
N ILE A 137 5.73 -11.93 19.60
CA ILE A 137 6.14 -11.09 18.48
C ILE A 137 5.85 -9.61 18.79
N ARG A 138 6.81 -8.76 18.44
CA ARG A 138 6.67 -7.30 18.53
C ARG A 138 7.10 -6.65 17.20
N PRO A 139 6.26 -5.78 16.60
CA PRO A 139 4.89 -5.44 16.96
C PRO A 139 3.90 -6.60 16.78
N LYS A 140 2.84 -6.64 17.60
CA LYS A 140 1.86 -7.74 17.59
C LYS A 140 1.04 -7.86 16.30
N ARG A 141 0.97 -6.80 15.52
CA ARG A 141 0.25 -6.77 14.24
C ARG A 141 1.03 -7.37 13.05
N ALA A 142 2.27 -7.79 13.25
CA ALA A 142 3.07 -8.38 12.19
C ALA A 142 2.46 -9.69 11.68
N ALA A 143 2.45 -9.87 10.35
CA ALA A 143 2.00 -11.11 9.71
C ALA A 143 2.99 -12.24 9.95
N VAL A 144 2.45 -13.45 10.21
CA VAL A 144 3.22 -14.66 10.50
C VAL A 144 2.96 -15.69 9.40
N PHE A 145 4.04 -16.20 8.84
CA PHE A 145 4.01 -17.23 7.81
C PHE A 145 4.85 -18.43 8.24
N VAL A 146 4.39 -19.61 7.90
CA VAL A 146 5.18 -20.85 7.94
C VAL A 146 5.14 -21.50 6.57
N ASP A 147 6.28 -21.82 6.01
CA ASP A 147 6.42 -22.42 4.66
C ASP A 147 5.65 -21.62 3.59
N ASN A 148 5.75 -20.27 3.67
CA ASN A 148 5.03 -19.30 2.84
C ASN A 148 3.50 -19.25 3.03
N GLY A 149 2.90 -20.12 3.84
CA GLY A 149 1.50 -20.07 4.22
C GLY A 149 1.25 -19.01 5.30
N TYR A 150 0.29 -18.10 5.08
CA TYR A 150 -0.13 -17.17 6.12
C TYR A 150 -0.90 -17.90 7.22
N LEU A 151 -0.49 -17.71 8.47
CA LEU A 151 -1.13 -18.36 9.63
C LEU A 151 -1.93 -17.41 10.51
N GLY A 152 -1.60 -16.13 10.48
CA GLY A 152 -2.21 -15.12 11.33
C GLY A 152 -1.27 -13.96 11.63
N HIS A 153 -1.55 -13.22 12.66
CA HIS A 153 -0.71 -12.09 13.10
C HIS A 153 -0.14 -12.34 14.50
N GLY A 154 0.89 -11.61 14.87
CA GLY A 154 1.67 -11.88 16.09
C GLY A 154 0.88 -11.89 17.41
N SER A 155 -0.32 -11.29 17.47
CA SER A 155 -1.19 -11.38 18.64
C SER A 155 -1.84 -12.77 18.80
N ASP A 156 -1.96 -13.54 17.73
CA ASP A 156 -2.66 -14.83 17.75
C ASP A 156 -1.84 -15.94 18.43
N PHE A 157 -0.51 -15.76 18.53
CA PHE A 157 0.40 -16.82 18.97
C PHE A 157 1.12 -16.53 20.29
N GLY A 158 0.88 -15.39 20.91
CA GLY A 158 1.65 -14.87 22.06
C GLY A 158 0.98 -14.96 23.42
N GLY A 159 -0.24 -15.43 23.50
CA GLY A 159 -1.03 -15.51 24.73
C GLY A 159 -0.72 -16.75 25.59
N ARG A 160 -1.32 -16.79 26.80
CA ARG A 160 -1.21 -17.97 27.69
C ARG A 160 -1.84 -19.22 27.06
N PHE A 161 -2.85 -19.03 26.19
CA PHE A 161 -3.67 -20.09 25.61
C PHE A 161 -3.58 -20.15 24.08
N HIS A 162 -2.71 -19.35 23.48
CA HIS A 162 -2.57 -19.26 22.03
C HIS A 162 -1.17 -19.72 21.62
N SER A 163 -1.14 -20.85 20.97
CA SER A 163 0.07 -21.43 20.37
C SER A 163 -0.19 -21.75 18.90
N MET A 164 0.83 -21.68 18.12
CA MET A 164 0.85 -22.16 16.75
C MET A 164 1.13 -23.66 16.75
N LEU A 165 0.32 -24.43 16.03
CA LEU A 165 0.58 -25.84 15.80
C LEU A 165 1.37 -25.98 14.50
N VAL A 166 2.45 -26.76 14.54
CA VAL A 166 3.33 -27.00 13.39
C VAL A 166 3.66 -28.50 13.34
N SER A 167 3.61 -29.08 12.16
CA SER A 167 4.02 -30.48 11.96
C SER A 167 5.47 -30.68 12.37
N PRO A 168 5.89 -31.88 12.83
CA PRO A 168 7.29 -32.14 13.09
C PRO A 168 8.14 -31.99 11.81
N GLY A 169 9.34 -31.42 11.96
CA GLY A 169 10.27 -31.24 10.84
C GLY A 169 10.88 -29.85 10.77
N LYS A 170 11.48 -29.54 9.61
CA LYS A 170 12.05 -28.24 9.29
C LYS A 170 11.03 -27.36 8.59
N HIS A 171 10.91 -26.13 9.04
CA HIS A 171 9.98 -25.16 8.52
C HIS A 171 10.65 -23.79 8.38
N GLN A 172 10.20 -23.00 7.42
CA GLN A 172 10.58 -21.60 7.25
C GLN A 172 9.58 -20.71 7.99
N LEU A 173 10.05 -20.06 9.07
CA LEU A 173 9.28 -19.04 9.77
C LEU A 173 9.62 -17.67 9.18
N LYS A 174 8.58 -16.96 8.72
CA LYS A 174 8.72 -15.59 8.21
C LYS A 174 7.74 -14.67 8.94
N ILE A 175 8.24 -13.51 9.37
CA ILE A 175 7.42 -12.50 10.04
C ILE A 175 7.68 -11.16 9.37
N THR A 176 6.63 -10.51 8.90
CA THR A 176 6.74 -9.26 8.16
C THR A 176 5.72 -8.22 8.63
N LEU A 177 6.12 -6.95 8.53
CA LEU A 177 5.26 -5.80 8.77
C LEU A 177 5.83 -4.62 7.99
N ASP A 178 4.96 -3.83 7.37
CA ASP A 178 5.39 -2.62 6.66
C ASP A 178 6.11 -1.65 7.60
N GLY A 179 7.21 -1.06 7.11
CA GLY A 179 8.12 -0.22 7.90
C GLY A 179 9.05 -0.98 8.85
N TYR A 180 9.12 -2.31 8.76
CA TYR A 180 10.03 -3.15 9.57
C TYR A 180 10.82 -4.09 8.66
N ARG A 181 12.01 -4.49 9.14
CA ARG A 181 12.81 -5.55 8.49
C ARG A 181 12.09 -6.88 8.66
N THR A 182 11.95 -7.63 7.57
CA THR A 182 11.39 -8.98 7.61
C THR A 182 12.31 -9.89 8.41
N TYR A 183 11.73 -10.64 9.35
CA TYR A 183 12.43 -11.72 10.06
C TYR A 183 12.19 -13.03 9.31
N GLU A 184 13.25 -13.75 8.98
CA GLU A 184 13.20 -15.09 8.39
C GLU A 184 14.15 -16.03 9.13
N SER A 185 13.67 -17.23 9.46
CA SER A 185 14.47 -18.23 10.16
C SER A 185 13.99 -19.65 9.83
N GLU A 186 14.89 -20.58 9.62
CA GLU A 186 14.59 -22.00 9.64
C GLU A 186 14.39 -22.43 11.09
N ILE A 187 13.27 -23.09 11.37
CA ILE A 187 12.99 -23.74 12.65
C ILE A 187 12.90 -25.24 12.44
N ASN A 188 13.44 -26.03 13.37
CA ASN A 188 13.29 -27.48 13.39
C ASN A 188 12.54 -27.87 14.66
N VAL A 189 11.37 -28.49 14.50
CA VAL A 189 10.49 -28.84 15.61
C VAL A 189 10.31 -30.35 15.70
N LEU A 190 10.34 -30.87 16.92
CA LEU A 190 10.15 -32.31 17.18
C LEU A 190 8.66 -32.59 17.49
N ALA A 191 8.24 -33.83 17.28
CA ALA A 191 6.91 -34.28 17.61
C ALA A 191 6.56 -33.97 19.07
N ASN A 192 5.36 -33.39 19.29
CA ASN A 192 4.83 -33.00 20.62
C ASN A 192 5.71 -31.99 21.38
N GLN A 193 6.66 -31.35 20.72
CA GLN A 193 7.52 -30.32 21.32
C GLN A 193 6.70 -29.09 21.73
N LYS A 194 6.99 -28.55 22.92
CA LYS A 194 6.46 -27.25 23.37
C LYS A 194 7.62 -26.26 23.49
N SER A 195 7.58 -25.19 22.73
CA SER A 195 8.63 -24.17 22.76
C SER A 195 8.08 -22.76 22.71
N ARG A 196 8.89 -21.80 23.11
CA ARG A 196 8.57 -20.38 23.07
C ARG A 196 9.71 -19.62 22.40
N MET A 197 9.34 -18.73 21.50
CA MET A 197 10.27 -17.81 20.86
C MET A 197 9.80 -16.37 21.09
N ARG A 198 10.77 -15.47 21.32
CA ARG A 198 10.51 -14.03 21.35
C ARG A 198 11.18 -13.40 20.16
N ILE A 199 10.42 -12.64 19.38
CA ILE A 199 10.89 -12.01 18.15
C ILE A 199 10.47 -10.54 18.18
N VAL A 200 11.46 -9.65 18.03
CA VAL A 200 11.23 -8.20 17.96
C VAL A 200 11.71 -7.75 16.59
N LEU A 201 10.78 -7.26 15.77
CA LEU A 201 11.14 -6.72 14.46
C LEU A 201 11.80 -5.36 14.63
N GLU A 202 12.88 -5.14 13.89
CA GLU A 202 13.56 -3.87 13.80
C GLU A 202 12.88 -2.98 12.76
N LYS A 203 12.77 -1.69 13.02
CA LYS A 203 12.29 -0.75 12.01
C LYS A 203 13.24 -0.73 10.82
N SER A 204 12.69 -0.68 9.61
CA SER A 204 13.51 -0.42 8.43
C SER A 204 13.95 1.04 8.42
N ASP A 205 15.24 1.30 8.19
CA ASP A 205 15.81 2.64 8.08
C ASP A 205 15.41 3.34 6.77
N SER A 206 14.14 3.28 6.40
CA SER A 206 13.60 3.98 5.23
C SER A 206 13.39 5.47 5.52
N GLY A 207 14.48 6.20 5.84
CA GLY A 207 14.38 7.62 6.20
C GLY A 207 15.68 8.37 6.40
N ALA A 208 16.84 7.82 6.01
CA ALA A 208 18.11 8.54 6.15
C ALA A 208 18.95 8.40 4.87
N ASP A 209 18.51 8.99 3.75
CA ASP A 209 19.46 9.45 2.74
C ASP A 209 18.81 10.39 1.70
N HIS A 210 18.46 11.60 2.12
CA HIS A 210 18.33 12.75 1.23
C HIS A 210 18.75 14.03 1.97
N THR A 211 19.97 14.03 2.52
CA THR A 211 20.63 15.32 2.82
C THR A 211 22.13 15.08 2.83
N ASN A 212 22.77 15.20 1.70
CA ASN A 212 24.08 15.78 1.45
C ASN A 212 24.67 15.28 0.12
N ARG A 213 24.45 16.06 -0.93
CA ARG A 213 25.51 16.54 -1.83
C ARG A 213 24.95 17.55 -2.81
#